data_5272e69f7f749518921e7c2a93bb8d79
#
_entry.id   5272e69f7f749518921e7c2a93bb8d79
#
_cell.length_a   1.000
_cell.length_b   1.000
_cell.length_c   1.000
_cell.angle_alpha   90.00
_cell.angle_beta   90.00
_cell.angle_gamma   90.00
#
_symmetry.space_group_name_H-M   'P 1'
#
loop_
_entity.id
_entity.type
_entity.pdbx_description
1 polymer ?
#
loop_
_entity_poly.entity_id
_entity_poly.type
_entity_poly.pdbx_seq_one_letter_code
_entity_poly.pdbx_strand_id
1 'polypeptide(L)'
;MNYKNIFKILYGATVLFVTVSCNDFLEEKSQDLYIPKTVDDYREFIAGEALQHGHSNGVVLGEYLDVLTDDVAEKVNPRRKNTVDSRETTWGYYSWQLDPEVDFNNTVQADKMWDVCYHRILIANITLDQMSKITGDANKKKALEAEVRFIRAWSYFNLVNTYAQPFMSKEQANTTPGVPINTATSVQNRQLEKSTLLEVYDVMERDLEKAAYLFEEAHIQSTIFRPNLNATLLLLSRITLYTKQYEKAIRWANKLISQGTVQLYDLSNYQDKSTQRFVDGANEEIIFSYGSEKAYKLSTIISARNTTKGCYIVSPELLKMYEPNDKRRNVFFYPKAGLIAKPYKYYEYGSKNIYPCIFHLSEAYLNRAEAYVEMGQTEKAVDDLNTLRAKRIKGYTRETIHDNKVASHQIRNERRKELCFEGHRWYDLRRWGCPELRHVYSSSDVASERKEYVLKQNDSRYTLPVPRAERNMNYNLK
;
A
#
# COMPACT_ATOMS: atom_id res chain seq x y z
N MET A 1 45.51 52.82 -53.51
CA MET A 1 44.31 52.14 -52.95
C MET A 1 44.08 52.67 -51.54
N ASN A 2 42.97 53.37 -51.29
CA ASN A 2 42.75 54.23 -50.14
C ASN A 2 42.44 53.38 -48.85
N TYR A 3 43.21 53.54 -47.82
CA TYR A 3 43.04 52.82 -46.51
C TYR A 3 41.61 52.85 -45.94
N LYS A 4 40.81 53.83 -46.31
CA LYS A 4 39.42 53.94 -45.94
C LYS A 4 38.49 52.81 -46.51
N ASN A 5 38.85 52.20 -47.62
CA ASN A 5 38.10 51.14 -48.22
C ASN A 5 38.45 49.77 -47.66
N ILE A 6 39.65 49.56 -47.14
CA ILE A 6 40.08 48.34 -46.49
C ILE A 6 39.38 48.20 -45.12
N PHE A 7 39.21 49.33 -44.39
CA PHE A 7 38.46 49.30 -43.10
C PHE A 7 36.98 49.01 -43.24
N LYS A 8 36.35 49.44 -44.33
CA LYS A 8 34.93 49.14 -44.59
C LYS A 8 34.68 47.65 -44.97
N ILE A 9 35.64 47.04 -45.65
CA ILE A 9 35.59 45.63 -46.01
C ILE A 9 35.84 44.72 -44.78
N LEU A 10 36.79 45.09 -43.92
CA LEU A 10 37.03 44.39 -42.66
C LEU A 10 35.86 44.50 -41.67
N TYR A 11 35.22 45.69 -41.61
CA TYR A 11 34.04 45.86 -40.72
C TYR A 11 32.80 45.08 -41.24
N GLY A 12 32.61 44.97 -42.55
CA GLY A 12 31.57 44.16 -43.18
C GLY A 12 31.78 42.65 -43.01
N ALA A 13 33.04 42.19 -43.06
CA ALA A 13 33.38 40.80 -42.83
C ALA A 13 33.26 40.38 -41.36
N THR A 14 33.53 41.30 -40.41
CA THR A 14 33.42 41.02 -38.95
C THR A 14 31.94 40.96 -38.49
N VAL A 15 31.05 41.73 -39.16
CA VAL A 15 29.61 41.74 -38.83
C VAL A 15 28.90 40.51 -39.41
N LEU A 16 29.37 39.88 -40.48
CA LEU A 16 28.78 38.67 -41.05
C LEU A 16 29.14 37.37 -40.29
N PHE A 17 30.17 37.38 -39.41
CA PHE A 17 30.58 36.22 -38.62
C PHE A 17 29.88 36.14 -37.25
N VAL A 18 29.09 37.13 -36.84
CA VAL A 18 28.46 37.19 -35.51
C VAL A 18 27.00 36.66 -35.51
N THR A 19 26.47 36.21 -36.64
CA THR A 19 25.07 35.78 -36.72
C THR A 19 24.84 34.25 -36.88
N VAL A 20 25.88 33.44 -36.77
CA VAL A 20 25.72 32.00 -36.58
C VAL A 20 25.89 31.70 -35.10
N SER A 21 24.95 32.20 -34.31
CA SER A 21 24.74 31.72 -32.95
C SER A 21 24.11 30.33 -33.05
N CYS A 22 24.90 29.31 -32.81
CA CYS A 22 24.40 27.98 -32.52
C CYS A 22 23.52 28.07 -31.27
N ASN A 23 22.21 28.08 -31.42
CA ASN A 23 21.28 28.00 -30.29
C ASN A 23 21.47 26.72 -29.43
N ASP A 24 22.12 25.69 -29.98
CA ASP A 24 22.45 24.46 -29.25
C ASP A 24 23.62 24.59 -28.26
N PHE A 25 24.40 25.68 -28.30
CA PHE A 25 25.56 25.85 -27.41
C PHE A 25 25.23 26.54 -26.07
N LEU A 26 24.02 27.11 -25.95
CA LEU A 26 23.57 27.82 -24.74
C LEU A 26 22.47 27.07 -23.97
N GLU A 27 22.09 25.89 -24.40
CA GLU A 27 21.38 24.99 -23.48
C GLU A 27 22.39 24.46 -22.45
N GLU A 28 22.46 25.08 -21.28
CA GLU A 28 23.03 24.45 -20.08
C GLU A 28 22.27 23.15 -19.78
N LYS A 29 22.65 22.10 -20.48
CA LYS A 29 22.32 20.75 -20.02
C LYS A 29 23.18 20.51 -18.79
N SER A 30 22.58 20.62 -17.61
CA SER A 30 23.22 20.15 -16.39
C SER A 30 23.82 18.78 -16.69
N GLN A 31 25.15 18.64 -16.61
CA GLN A 31 25.85 17.39 -16.93
C GLN A 31 25.46 16.24 -16.01
N ASP A 32 24.74 16.54 -14.93
CA ASP A 32 24.23 15.59 -13.93
C ASP A 32 22.77 15.14 -14.18
N LEU A 33 22.10 15.64 -15.22
CA LEU A 33 20.73 15.22 -15.52
C LEU A 33 20.73 14.01 -16.46
N TYR A 34 20.69 12.83 -15.88
CA TYR A 34 20.46 11.60 -16.63
C TYR A 34 19.03 11.56 -17.16
N ILE A 35 18.87 11.71 -18.47
CA ILE A 35 17.57 11.61 -19.14
C ILE A 35 17.39 10.18 -19.65
N PRO A 36 16.46 9.39 -19.10
CA PRO A 36 16.19 8.04 -19.56
C PRO A 36 15.79 8.03 -21.06
N LYS A 37 16.33 7.08 -21.84
CA LYS A 37 16.03 6.92 -23.27
C LYS A 37 15.62 5.49 -23.63
N THR A 38 16.23 4.51 -22.99
CA THR A 38 15.96 3.10 -23.25
C THR A 38 14.98 2.52 -22.24
N VAL A 39 14.41 1.37 -22.58
CA VAL A 39 13.52 0.66 -21.67
C VAL A 39 14.22 0.27 -20.35
N ASP A 40 15.50 -0.06 -20.40
CA ASP A 40 16.26 -0.43 -19.20
C ASP A 40 16.52 0.82 -18.33
N ASP A 41 16.81 1.99 -18.94
CA ASP A 41 16.92 3.28 -18.21
C ASP A 41 15.63 3.61 -17.46
N TYR A 42 14.47 3.48 -18.13
CA TYR A 42 13.17 3.75 -17.50
C TYR A 42 12.83 2.73 -16.41
N ARG A 43 13.27 1.49 -16.55
CA ARG A 43 13.10 0.49 -15.50
C ARG A 43 13.90 0.83 -14.25
N GLU A 44 15.13 1.33 -14.40
CA GLU A 44 15.95 1.85 -13.29
C GLU A 44 15.32 3.10 -12.67
N PHE A 45 14.88 4.04 -13.49
CA PHE A 45 14.17 5.24 -13.05
C PHE A 45 12.95 4.91 -12.19
N ILE A 46 12.10 3.97 -12.62
CA ILE A 46 10.93 3.54 -11.84
C ILE A 46 11.35 2.83 -10.55
N ALA A 47 12.42 2.04 -10.56
CA ALA A 47 12.91 1.36 -9.36
C ALA A 47 13.36 2.37 -8.30
N GLY A 48 14.04 3.46 -8.71
CA GLY A 48 14.48 4.52 -7.82
C GLY A 48 13.36 5.45 -7.36
N GLU A 49 12.52 5.93 -8.28
CA GLU A 49 11.57 7.00 -8.01
C GLU A 49 10.19 6.51 -7.55
N ALA A 50 9.70 5.40 -8.10
CA ALA A 50 8.35 4.92 -7.81
C ALA A 50 8.30 3.76 -6.83
N LEU A 51 9.22 2.80 -6.92
CA LEU A 51 9.24 1.66 -6.01
C LEU A 51 10.06 1.94 -4.74
N GLN A 52 11.10 2.76 -4.85
CA GLN A 52 11.96 3.23 -3.75
C GLN A 52 12.50 2.10 -2.87
N HIS A 53 12.87 0.99 -3.47
CA HIS A 53 13.46 -0.14 -2.77
C HIS A 53 14.80 0.25 -2.14
N GLY A 54 14.93 0.00 -0.83
CA GLY A 54 16.19 0.21 -0.11
C GLY A 54 16.53 1.66 0.24
N HIS A 55 15.73 2.66 -0.15
CA HIS A 55 15.96 4.06 0.25
C HIS A 55 15.64 4.27 1.73
N SER A 56 16.52 4.99 2.43
CA SER A 56 16.35 5.32 3.86
C SER A 56 15.11 6.20 4.14
N ASN A 57 14.61 6.88 3.12
CA ASN A 57 13.42 7.72 3.16
C ASN A 57 12.20 7.04 2.52
N GLY A 58 12.31 5.78 2.10
CA GLY A 58 11.18 5.04 1.57
C GLY A 58 10.06 4.99 2.59
N VAL A 59 8.87 5.43 2.21
CA VAL A 59 7.69 5.41 3.08
C VAL A 59 7.00 4.08 2.88
N VAL A 60 6.80 3.36 3.98
CA VAL A 60 5.86 2.25 3.99
C VAL A 60 4.47 2.84 4.03
N LEU A 61 3.71 2.62 2.96
CA LEU A 61 2.34 3.10 2.89
C LEU A 61 1.51 2.40 3.97
N GLY A 62 0.88 3.19 4.83
CA GLY A 62 -0.12 2.70 5.76
C GLY A 62 0.37 2.23 7.12
N GLU A 63 1.58 2.53 7.56
CA GLU A 63 2.04 2.20 8.93
C GLU A 63 1.06 2.67 10.02
N TYR A 64 0.47 3.85 9.87
CA TYR A 64 -0.52 4.36 10.83
C TYR A 64 -1.90 3.74 10.65
N LEU A 65 -2.19 3.11 9.51
CA LEU A 65 -3.50 2.47 9.28
C LEU A 65 -3.76 1.34 10.26
N ASP A 66 -2.74 0.60 10.66
CA ASP A 66 -2.88 -0.46 11.68
C ASP A 66 -3.18 0.11 13.06
N VAL A 67 -2.65 1.31 13.37
CA VAL A 67 -2.89 2.01 14.67
C VAL A 67 -4.35 2.48 14.79
N LEU A 68 -5.04 2.75 13.67
CA LEU A 68 -6.45 3.11 13.64
C LEU A 68 -7.40 1.96 14.00
N THR A 69 -6.90 0.71 14.06
CA THR A 69 -7.73 -0.49 14.05
C THR A 69 -7.82 -1.18 15.42
N ASP A 70 -8.77 -2.09 15.52
CA ASP A 70 -8.95 -3.00 16.65
C ASP A 70 -7.90 -4.12 16.72
N ASP A 71 -6.86 -4.09 15.87
CA ASP A 71 -5.74 -5.03 15.91
C ASP A 71 -4.63 -4.61 16.88
N VAL A 72 -4.70 -3.36 17.39
CA VAL A 72 -3.76 -2.84 18.37
C VAL A 72 -4.44 -2.51 19.70
N ALA A 73 -3.66 -2.57 20.77
CA ALA A 73 -4.06 -2.12 22.09
C ALA A 73 -2.91 -1.35 22.77
N GLU A 74 -3.24 -0.52 23.73
CA GLU A 74 -2.24 0.21 24.49
C GLU A 74 -1.51 -0.70 25.48
N LYS A 75 -0.19 -0.53 25.57
CA LYS A 75 0.61 -1.03 26.67
C LYS A 75 1.16 0.15 27.47
N VAL A 76 0.65 0.32 28.67
CA VAL A 76 1.15 1.32 29.62
C VAL A 76 2.42 0.81 30.28
N ASN A 77 3.45 1.65 30.35
CA ASN A 77 4.66 1.35 31.12
C ASN A 77 4.77 2.32 32.33
N PRO A 78 4.64 1.86 33.57
CA PRO A 78 4.58 2.72 34.76
C PRO A 78 5.91 3.37 35.13
N ARG A 79 7.00 3.19 34.41
CA ARG A 79 8.35 3.54 34.90
C ARG A 79 8.99 4.79 34.27
N ARG A 80 8.31 5.62 33.44
CA ARG A 80 8.98 6.79 32.85
C ARG A 80 8.11 8.04 32.66
N LYS A 81 8.60 9.12 33.26
CA LYS A 81 8.02 10.47 33.18
C LYS A 81 8.66 11.40 32.11
N ASN A 82 9.78 11.05 31.47
CA ASN A 82 10.60 12.03 30.72
C ASN A 82 11.11 11.60 29.34
N THR A 83 10.46 10.69 28.63
CA THR A 83 10.86 10.34 27.25
C THR A 83 9.66 10.33 26.34
N VAL A 84 9.83 10.91 25.12
CA VAL A 84 8.81 10.87 24.06
C VAL A 84 8.37 9.41 23.84
N ASP A 85 7.09 9.20 24.00
CA ASP A 85 6.43 7.91 23.90
C ASP A 85 5.91 7.74 22.45
N SER A 86 6.12 6.56 21.87
CA SER A 86 5.62 6.28 20.52
C SER A 86 4.09 6.38 20.41
N ARG A 87 3.36 6.25 21.52
CA ARG A 87 1.92 6.48 21.59
C ARG A 87 1.57 7.97 21.42
N GLU A 88 2.43 8.88 21.92
CA GLU A 88 2.21 10.32 21.82
C GLU A 88 2.26 10.78 20.36
N THR A 89 3.23 10.30 19.58
CA THR A 89 3.41 10.68 18.17
C THR A 89 2.31 10.15 17.26
N THR A 90 1.61 9.08 17.64
CA THR A 90 0.53 8.47 16.87
C THR A 90 -0.85 8.63 17.53
N TRP A 91 -0.92 9.42 18.60
CA TRP A 91 -2.12 9.62 19.37
C TRP A 91 -3.31 10.12 18.55
N GLY A 92 -3.08 11.04 17.61
CA GLY A 92 -4.13 11.60 16.77
C GLY A 92 -4.82 10.52 15.93
N TYR A 93 -4.06 9.55 15.39
CA TYR A 93 -4.59 8.40 14.68
C TYR A 93 -5.25 7.39 15.63
N TYR A 94 -4.57 7.01 16.71
CA TYR A 94 -5.07 6.02 17.68
C TYR A 94 -6.37 6.45 18.35
N SER A 95 -6.53 7.74 18.63
CA SER A 95 -7.70 8.32 19.29
C SER A 95 -8.72 8.91 18.31
N TRP A 96 -8.52 8.71 17.01
CA TRP A 96 -9.38 9.18 15.93
C TRP A 96 -9.71 10.69 16.05
N GLN A 97 -8.68 11.53 16.16
CA GLN A 97 -8.88 12.98 16.19
C GLN A 97 -9.33 13.49 14.80
N LEU A 98 -10.04 14.63 14.76
CA LEU A 98 -10.45 15.28 13.51
C LEU A 98 -9.24 15.69 12.65
N ASP A 99 -8.13 16.03 13.29
CA ASP A 99 -6.83 16.27 12.66
C ASP A 99 -5.82 15.24 13.18
N PRO A 100 -5.74 14.04 12.58
CA PRO A 100 -4.94 12.93 13.11
C PRO A 100 -3.43 13.17 13.00
N GLU A 101 -2.98 14.13 12.19
CA GLU A 101 -1.57 14.54 12.09
C GLU A 101 -1.08 15.27 13.35
N VAL A 102 -1.99 15.74 14.22
CA VAL A 102 -1.60 16.39 15.47
C VAL A 102 -1.40 15.34 16.56
N ASP A 103 -0.18 15.28 17.11
CA ASP A 103 0.16 14.36 18.19
C ASP A 103 -0.34 14.86 19.57
N PHE A 104 -0.10 14.06 20.60
CA PHE A 104 -0.52 14.38 21.98
C PHE A 104 0.07 15.71 22.52
N ASN A 105 1.21 16.13 22.01
CA ASN A 105 1.94 17.34 22.40
C ASN A 105 1.65 18.54 21.47
N ASN A 106 0.61 18.46 20.61
CA ASN A 106 0.27 19.45 19.59
C ASN A 106 1.37 19.64 18.53
N THR A 107 2.23 18.64 18.31
CA THR A 107 3.22 18.64 17.23
C THR A 107 2.64 17.97 15.99
N VAL A 108 2.89 18.55 14.81
CA VAL A 108 2.41 17.97 13.55
C VAL A 108 3.32 16.83 13.10
N GLN A 109 2.76 15.66 12.95
CA GLN A 109 3.38 14.47 12.40
C GLN A 109 2.90 14.30 10.96
N ALA A 110 3.67 14.77 9.99
CA ALA A 110 3.24 14.83 8.59
C ALA A 110 2.90 13.45 8.01
N ASP A 111 1.71 13.32 7.45
CA ASP A 111 1.32 12.17 6.66
C ASP A 111 2.00 12.21 5.28
N LYS A 112 2.76 11.17 4.96
CA LYS A 112 3.53 11.06 3.72
C LYS A 112 2.80 10.26 2.62
N MET A 113 1.68 9.62 2.93
CA MET A 113 1.02 8.74 1.96
C MET A 113 0.56 9.50 0.72
N TRP A 114 0.00 10.69 0.91
CA TRP A 114 -0.48 11.54 -0.19
C TRP A 114 0.66 11.89 -1.16
N ASP A 115 1.73 12.47 -0.64
CA ASP A 115 2.90 12.88 -1.44
C ASP A 115 3.50 11.72 -2.21
N VAL A 116 3.73 10.60 -1.53
CA VAL A 116 4.33 9.40 -2.14
C VAL A 116 3.44 8.84 -3.24
N CYS A 117 2.14 8.78 -3.03
CA CYS A 117 1.21 8.26 -4.04
C CYS A 117 1.13 9.18 -5.26
N TYR A 118 1.04 10.51 -5.07
CA TYR A 118 1.01 11.44 -6.20
C TYR A 118 2.35 11.56 -6.91
N HIS A 119 3.48 11.43 -6.21
CA HIS A 119 4.78 11.29 -6.85
C HIS A 119 4.84 10.04 -7.76
N ARG A 120 4.39 8.89 -7.28
CA ARG A 120 4.30 7.66 -8.08
C ARG A 120 3.39 7.80 -9.30
N ILE A 121 2.27 8.50 -9.15
CA ILE A 121 1.36 8.82 -10.25
C ILE A 121 2.06 9.70 -11.30
N LEU A 122 2.79 10.72 -10.87
CA LEU A 122 3.58 11.58 -11.75
C LEU A 122 4.63 10.79 -12.54
N ILE A 123 5.42 9.94 -11.87
CA ILE A 123 6.42 9.08 -12.51
C ILE A 123 5.77 8.13 -13.52
N ALA A 124 4.62 7.55 -13.18
CA ALA A 124 3.87 6.71 -14.11
C ALA A 124 3.38 7.51 -15.34
N ASN A 125 2.84 8.71 -15.14
CA ASN A 125 2.38 9.57 -16.23
C ASN A 125 3.52 9.99 -17.15
N ILE A 126 4.68 10.40 -16.60
CA ILE A 126 5.88 10.74 -17.38
C ILE A 126 6.30 9.54 -18.24
N THR A 127 6.37 8.36 -17.67
CA THR A 127 6.79 7.16 -18.39
C THR A 127 5.79 6.80 -19.49
N LEU A 128 4.48 6.86 -19.21
CA LEU A 128 3.42 6.58 -20.20
C LEU A 128 3.44 7.57 -21.37
N ASP A 129 3.70 8.85 -21.11
CA ASP A 129 3.82 9.89 -22.15
C ASP A 129 5.02 9.61 -23.09
N GLN A 130 6.11 9.09 -22.53
CA GLN A 130 7.32 8.81 -23.31
C GLN A 130 7.34 7.45 -24.00
N MET A 131 6.33 6.58 -23.79
CA MET A 131 6.32 5.18 -24.30
C MET A 131 6.59 5.06 -25.81
N SER A 132 6.13 6.01 -26.63
CA SER A 132 6.36 6.01 -28.09
C SER A 132 7.82 6.31 -28.47
N LYS A 133 8.56 7.02 -27.61
CA LYS A 133 9.95 7.46 -27.84
C LYS A 133 10.97 6.52 -27.19
N ILE A 134 10.57 5.71 -26.20
CA ILE A 134 11.44 4.76 -25.52
C ILE A 134 11.94 3.71 -26.53
N THR A 135 13.26 3.52 -26.58
CA THR A 135 13.90 2.52 -27.43
C THR A 135 14.20 1.23 -26.67
N GLY A 136 14.33 0.12 -27.37
CA GLY A 136 14.69 -1.17 -26.79
C GLY A 136 13.75 -2.30 -27.18
N ASP A 137 13.87 -3.43 -26.51
CA ASP A 137 13.09 -4.65 -26.77
C ASP A 137 11.58 -4.42 -26.60
N ALA A 138 10.79 -4.89 -27.57
CA ALA A 138 9.35 -4.64 -27.63
C ALA A 138 8.60 -5.31 -26.46
N ASN A 139 9.04 -6.49 -26.00
CA ASN A 139 8.40 -7.19 -24.89
C ASN A 139 8.77 -6.52 -23.55
N LYS A 140 10.02 -6.06 -23.41
CA LYS A 140 10.40 -5.24 -22.26
C LYS A 140 9.62 -3.92 -22.20
N LYS A 141 9.31 -3.29 -23.34
CA LYS A 141 8.46 -2.08 -23.38
C LYS A 141 7.04 -2.37 -22.93
N LYS A 142 6.44 -3.49 -23.37
CA LYS A 142 5.11 -3.92 -22.87
C LYS A 142 5.13 -4.13 -21.35
N ALA A 143 6.14 -4.80 -20.83
CA ALA A 143 6.29 -5.01 -19.39
C ALA A 143 6.47 -3.69 -18.63
N LEU A 144 7.26 -2.75 -19.14
CA LEU A 144 7.44 -1.42 -18.57
C LEU A 144 6.11 -0.65 -18.51
N GLU A 145 5.33 -0.63 -19.59
CA GLU A 145 4.00 0.00 -19.60
C GLU A 145 3.07 -0.64 -18.56
N ALA A 146 3.09 -1.98 -18.46
CA ALA A 146 2.29 -2.70 -17.48
C ALA A 146 2.70 -2.35 -16.03
N GLU A 147 4.00 -2.29 -15.74
CA GLU A 147 4.53 -1.92 -14.43
C GLU A 147 4.05 -0.53 -13.98
N VAL A 148 4.12 0.48 -14.85
CA VAL A 148 3.72 1.84 -14.48
C VAL A 148 2.21 2.01 -14.36
N ARG A 149 1.42 1.29 -15.15
CA ARG A 149 -0.04 1.25 -15.00
C ARG A 149 -0.43 0.61 -13.66
N PHE A 150 0.20 -0.49 -13.28
CA PHE A 150 0.02 -1.08 -11.96
C PHE A 150 0.34 -0.09 -10.85
N ILE A 151 1.50 0.57 -10.90
CA ILE A 151 1.95 1.53 -9.88
C ILE A 151 0.95 2.69 -9.75
N ARG A 152 0.43 3.20 -10.86
CA ARG A 152 -0.56 4.28 -10.87
C ARG A 152 -1.88 3.85 -10.24
N ALA A 153 -2.41 2.71 -10.64
CA ALA A 153 -3.64 2.15 -10.08
C ALA A 153 -3.49 1.83 -8.59
N TRP A 154 -2.38 1.24 -8.17
CA TRP A 154 -2.10 0.95 -6.78
C TRP A 154 -1.97 2.21 -5.92
N SER A 155 -1.38 3.28 -6.47
CA SER A 155 -1.31 4.58 -5.79
C SER A 155 -2.70 5.18 -5.58
N TYR A 156 -3.57 5.16 -6.61
CA TYR A 156 -4.95 5.60 -6.45
C TYR A 156 -5.74 4.74 -5.48
N PHE A 157 -5.52 3.42 -5.43
CA PHE A 157 -6.16 2.54 -4.48
C PHE A 157 -5.87 2.96 -3.03
N ASN A 158 -4.61 3.27 -2.71
CA ASN A 158 -4.24 3.73 -1.37
C ASN A 158 -4.86 5.11 -1.06
N LEU A 159 -4.80 6.05 -2.00
CA LEU A 159 -5.37 7.39 -1.83
C LEU A 159 -6.87 7.33 -1.56
N VAL A 160 -7.63 6.66 -2.40
CA VAL A 160 -9.10 6.64 -2.32
C VAL A 160 -9.58 5.88 -1.08
N ASN A 161 -8.91 4.79 -0.71
CA ASN A 161 -9.28 4.02 0.48
C ASN A 161 -8.81 4.67 1.79
N THR A 162 -8.03 5.73 1.74
CA THR A 162 -7.63 6.51 2.92
C THR A 162 -8.41 7.82 3.03
N TYR A 163 -8.52 8.60 1.94
CA TYR A 163 -8.97 9.99 1.96
C TYR A 163 -10.34 10.22 1.31
N ALA A 164 -11.00 9.20 0.79
CA ALA A 164 -12.38 9.28 0.31
C ALA A 164 -13.30 8.37 1.11
N GLN A 165 -14.61 8.57 1.03
CA GLN A 165 -15.59 7.68 1.65
C GLN A 165 -15.51 6.27 1.04
N PRO A 166 -15.88 5.21 1.79
CA PRO A 166 -15.89 3.87 1.25
C PRO A 166 -16.91 3.73 0.10
N PHE A 167 -16.59 2.86 -0.86
CA PHE A 167 -17.50 2.53 -1.95
C PHE A 167 -18.66 1.67 -1.43
N MET A 168 -19.87 2.22 -1.44
CA MET A 168 -21.06 1.51 -0.93
C MET A 168 -21.96 1.01 -2.06
N SER A 169 -22.13 1.78 -3.13
CA SER A 169 -22.79 1.40 -4.37
C SER A 169 -22.27 2.25 -5.52
N LYS A 170 -22.57 1.85 -6.76
CA LYS A 170 -22.18 2.63 -7.96
C LYS A 170 -22.86 3.99 -8.00
N GLU A 171 -24.12 4.08 -7.58
CA GLU A 171 -24.89 5.33 -7.51
C GLU A 171 -24.28 6.30 -6.51
N GLN A 172 -23.94 5.81 -5.29
CA GLN A 172 -23.26 6.62 -4.28
C GLN A 172 -21.89 7.06 -4.77
N ALA A 173 -21.10 6.18 -5.35
CA ALA A 173 -19.74 6.47 -5.81
C ALA A 173 -19.71 7.51 -6.96
N ASN A 174 -20.76 7.59 -7.77
CA ASN A 174 -20.88 8.55 -8.86
C ASN A 174 -21.09 10.00 -8.37
N THR A 175 -21.51 10.18 -7.13
CA THR A 175 -21.77 11.51 -6.53
C THR A 175 -20.84 11.82 -5.37
N THR A 176 -20.14 10.83 -4.84
CA THR A 176 -19.21 11.00 -3.71
C THR A 176 -17.87 11.52 -4.22
N PRO A 177 -17.31 12.57 -3.59
CA PRO A 177 -15.96 13.00 -3.89
C PRO A 177 -14.92 11.91 -3.57
N GLY A 178 -14.10 11.61 -4.56
CA GLY A 178 -12.93 10.75 -4.45
C GLY A 178 -11.65 11.56 -4.17
N VAL A 179 -10.64 11.32 -4.98
CA VAL A 179 -9.36 12.06 -4.98
C VAL A 179 -9.10 12.63 -6.38
N PRO A 180 -8.27 13.67 -6.53
CA PRO A 180 -7.95 14.22 -7.85
C PRO A 180 -7.33 13.18 -8.77
N ILE A 181 -7.87 13.02 -9.98
CA ILE A 181 -7.21 12.29 -11.06
C ILE A 181 -6.21 13.24 -11.72
N ASN A 182 -4.92 12.98 -11.51
CA ASN A 182 -3.85 13.77 -12.09
C ASN A 182 -3.21 13.05 -13.29
N THR A 183 -3.27 13.67 -14.47
CA THR A 183 -2.65 13.19 -15.70
C THR A 183 -1.42 14.01 -16.12
N ALA A 184 -1.00 14.97 -15.30
CA ALA A 184 0.15 15.81 -15.60
C ALA A 184 1.45 15.00 -15.65
N THR A 185 2.35 15.45 -16.53
CA THR A 185 3.70 14.90 -16.73
C THR A 185 4.81 15.81 -16.16
N SER A 186 4.41 16.87 -15.46
CA SER A 186 5.32 17.79 -14.76
C SER A 186 4.61 18.33 -13.51
N VAL A 187 5.40 18.83 -12.57
CA VAL A 187 4.88 19.56 -11.42
C VAL A 187 4.18 20.82 -11.92
N GLN A 188 2.93 21.01 -11.57
CA GLN A 188 2.11 22.13 -12.00
C GLN A 188 1.61 22.93 -10.80
N ASN A 189 1.70 24.25 -10.89
CA ASN A 189 1.11 25.14 -9.90
C ASN A 189 -0.37 25.40 -10.24
N ARG A 190 -1.20 24.38 -10.12
CA ARG A 190 -2.66 24.49 -10.29
C ARG A 190 -3.40 23.78 -9.16
N GLN A 191 -4.57 24.31 -8.83
CA GLN A 191 -5.46 23.65 -7.88
C GLN A 191 -6.18 22.50 -8.57
N LEU A 192 -6.04 21.29 -8.02
CA LEU A 192 -6.71 20.10 -8.52
C LEU A 192 -8.07 19.96 -7.82
N GLU A 193 -9.08 19.57 -8.57
CA GLU A 193 -10.40 19.23 -8.04
C GLU A 193 -10.51 17.73 -7.78
N LYS A 194 -11.32 17.35 -6.80
CA LYS A 194 -11.62 15.94 -6.56
C LYS A 194 -12.49 15.40 -7.69
N SER A 195 -12.06 14.30 -8.28
CA SER A 195 -12.90 13.47 -9.15
C SER A 195 -13.92 12.70 -8.33
N THR A 196 -14.96 12.15 -8.95
CA THR A 196 -15.86 11.24 -8.24
C THR A 196 -15.16 9.96 -7.83
N LEU A 197 -15.64 9.33 -6.76
CA LEU A 197 -15.12 8.05 -6.29
C LEU A 197 -15.18 6.99 -7.41
N LEU A 198 -16.27 6.97 -8.19
CA LEU A 198 -16.46 6.06 -9.32
C LEU A 198 -15.39 6.27 -10.39
N GLU A 199 -15.15 7.52 -10.82
CA GLU A 199 -14.14 7.83 -11.83
C GLU A 199 -12.74 7.35 -11.43
N VAL A 200 -12.38 7.50 -10.15
CA VAL A 200 -11.08 7.01 -9.65
C VAL A 200 -10.99 5.49 -9.74
N TYR A 201 -12.04 4.76 -9.35
CA TYR A 201 -12.07 3.30 -9.51
C TYR A 201 -12.06 2.85 -10.97
N ASP A 202 -12.74 3.56 -11.86
CA ASP A 202 -12.73 3.27 -13.30
C ASP A 202 -11.34 3.47 -13.94
N VAL A 203 -10.58 4.47 -13.48
CA VAL A 203 -9.17 4.66 -13.90
C VAL A 203 -8.31 3.50 -13.43
N MET A 204 -8.46 3.08 -12.18
CA MET A 204 -7.71 1.94 -11.63
C MET A 204 -8.00 0.65 -12.39
N GLU A 205 -9.27 0.33 -12.62
CA GLU A 205 -9.68 -0.91 -13.30
C GLU A 205 -9.15 -0.93 -14.75
N ARG A 206 -9.29 0.16 -15.49
CA ARG A 206 -8.75 0.28 -16.87
C ARG A 206 -7.22 0.12 -16.91
N ASP A 207 -6.50 0.74 -15.99
CA ASP A 207 -5.04 0.62 -15.93
C ASP A 207 -4.61 -0.82 -15.64
N LEU A 208 -5.26 -1.48 -14.69
CA LEU A 208 -4.91 -2.84 -14.31
C LEU A 208 -5.33 -3.88 -15.36
N GLU A 209 -6.48 -3.72 -16.01
CA GLU A 209 -6.88 -4.60 -17.12
C GLU A 209 -5.89 -4.49 -18.29
N LYS A 210 -5.46 -3.25 -18.62
CA LYS A 210 -4.43 -3.04 -19.64
C LYS A 210 -3.07 -3.59 -19.20
N ALA A 211 -2.70 -3.43 -17.93
CA ALA A 211 -1.47 -3.99 -17.38
C ALA A 211 -1.45 -5.52 -17.44
N ALA A 212 -2.57 -6.18 -17.06
CA ALA A 212 -2.68 -7.64 -17.14
C ALA A 212 -2.50 -8.15 -18.57
N TYR A 213 -3.18 -7.52 -19.54
CA TYR A 213 -3.02 -7.84 -20.96
C TYR A 213 -1.57 -7.68 -21.44
N LEU A 214 -0.92 -6.56 -21.07
CA LEU A 214 0.45 -6.28 -21.48
C LEU A 214 1.48 -7.24 -20.87
N PHE A 215 1.30 -7.63 -19.60
CA PHE A 215 2.16 -8.64 -18.98
C PHE A 215 2.02 -10.01 -19.66
N GLU A 216 0.81 -10.40 -20.03
CA GLU A 216 0.58 -11.64 -20.81
C GLU A 216 1.28 -11.60 -22.17
N GLU A 217 1.12 -10.48 -22.90
CA GLU A 217 1.76 -10.27 -24.20
C GLU A 217 3.29 -10.15 -24.14
N ALA A 218 3.82 -9.68 -23.02
CA ALA A 218 5.27 -9.49 -22.87
C ALA A 218 6.03 -10.81 -22.73
N HIS A 219 5.42 -11.85 -22.17
CA HIS A 219 6.03 -13.16 -21.91
C HIS A 219 7.37 -13.06 -21.13
N ILE A 220 7.54 -12.04 -20.27
CA ILE A 220 8.75 -11.82 -19.48
C ILE A 220 8.54 -12.37 -18.08
N GLN A 221 9.47 -13.21 -17.63
CA GLN A 221 9.53 -13.64 -16.24
C GLN A 221 9.94 -12.46 -15.36
N SER A 222 9.04 -12.02 -14.49
CA SER A 222 9.28 -10.95 -13.51
C SER A 222 9.78 -11.53 -12.19
N THR A 223 10.55 -10.71 -11.47
CA THR A 223 10.90 -10.99 -10.07
C THR A 223 9.78 -10.52 -9.14
N ILE A 224 9.78 -11.02 -7.90
CA ILE A 224 8.85 -10.54 -6.87
C ILE A 224 9.10 -9.08 -6.46
N PHE A 225 10.21 -8.47 -6.88
CA PHE A 225 10.58 -7.08 -6.54
C PHE A 225 10.04 -6.05 -7.53
N ARG A 226 9.30 -6.49 -8.54
CA ARG A 226 8.67 -5.61 -9.52
C ARG A 226 7.21 -6.00 -9.71
N PRO A 227 6.33 -5.04 -10.04
CA PRO A 227 4.98 -5.35 -10.47
C PRO A 227 5.00 -6.43 -11.56
N ASN A 228 4.07 -7.36 -11.47
CA ASN A 228 3.99 -8.51 -12.37
C ASN A 228 2.53 -8.91 -12.60
N LEU A 229 2.31 -9.87 -13.47
CA LEU A 229 0.96 -10.35 -13.79
C LEU A 229 0.19 -10.81 -12.54
N ASN A 230 0.83 -11.61 -11.68
CA ASN A 230 0.17 -12.13 -10.48
C ASN A 230 -0.25 -11.00 -9.52
N ALA A 231 0.61 -10.00 -9.30
CA ALA A 231 0.28 -8.83 -8.50
C ALA A 231 -0.86 -8.02 -9.10
N THR A 232 -0.88 -7.90 -10.44
CA THR A 232 -1.94 -7.20 -11.17
C THR A 232 -3.29 -7.92 -11.05
N LEU A 233 -3.31 -9.23 -11.21
CA LEU A 233 -4.54 -10.04 -11.04
C LEU A 233 -5.05 -10.00 -9.60
N LEU A 234 -4.15 -10.02 -8.61
CA LEU A 234 -4.52 -9.90 -7.20
C LEU A 234 -5.14 -8.52 -6.92
N LEU A 235 -4.52 -7.44 -7.41
CA LEU A 235 -5.05 -6.09 -7.21
C LEU A 235 -6.38 -5.88 -7.95
N LEU A 236 -6.57 -6.45 -9.15
CA LEU A 236 -7.86 -6.49 -9.85
C LEU A 236 -8.92 -7.22 -9.02
N SER A 237 -8.59 -8.38 -8.45
CA SER A 237 -9.49 -9.10 -7.55
C SER A 237 -9.87 -8.25 -6.33
N ARG A 238 -8.91 -7.53 -5.74
CA ARG A 238 -9.13 -6.65 -4.59
C ARG A 238 -10.04 -5.47 -4.93
N ILE A 239 -9.77 -4.71 -5.99
CA ILE A 239 -10.57 -3.53 -6.34
C ILE A 239 -11.98 -3.90 -6.77
N THR A 240 -12.14 -5.01 -7.50
CA THR A 240 -13.47 -5.47 -7.93
C THR A 240 -14.28 -6.03 -6.75
N LEU A 241 -13.64 -6.65 -5.76
CA LEU A 241 -14.29 -6.97 -4.48
C LEU A 241 -14.74 -5.70 -3.75
N TYR A 242 -13.90 -4.68 -3.66
CA TYR A 242 -14.19 -3.43 -2.95
C TYR A 242 -15.32 -2.62 -3.63
N THR A 243 -15.43 -2.72 -4.95
CA THR A 243 -16.52 -2.10 -5.74
C THR A 243 -17.74 -3.03 -5.92
N LYS A 244 -17.79 -4.14 -5.17
CA LYS A 244 -18.89 -5.13 -5.18
C LYS A 244 -19.16 -5.77 -6.54
N GLN A 245 -18.17 -5.78 -7.42
CA GLN A 245 -18.20 -6.49 -8.72
C GLN A 245 -17.76 -7.95 -8.49
N TYR A 246 -18.57 -8.72 -7.75
CA TYR A 246 -18.18 -10.03 -7.21
C TYR A 246 -17.81 -11.06 -8.29
N GLU A 247 -18.53 -11.10 -9.42
CA GLU A 247 -18.19 -11.97 -10.53
C GLU A 247 -16.81 -11.65 -11.13
N LYS A 248 -16.46 -10.37 -11.21
CA LYS A 248 -15.12 -9.97 -11.66
C LYS A 248 -14.06 -10.34 -10.62
N ALA A 249 -14.34 -10.14 -9.34
CA ALA A 249 -13.42 -10.50 -8.27
C ALA A 249 -13.09 -12.00 -8.29
N ILE A 250 -14.11 -12.84 -8.46
CA ILE A 250 -13.96 -14.29 -8.63
C ILE A 250 -13.15 -14.61 -9.88
N ARG A 251 -13.46 -13.97 -11.02
CA ARG A 251 -12.75 -14.21 -12.30
C ARG A 251 -11.25 -13.92 -12.18
N TRP A 252 -10.89 -12.78 -11.58
CA TRP A 252 -9.49 -12.39 -11.44
C TRP A 252 -8.74 -13.26 -10.44
N ALA A 253 -9.37 -13.60 -9.31
CA ALA A 253 -8.79 -14.55 -8.36
C ALA A 253 -8.62 -15.94 -8.96
N ASN A 254 -9.61 -16.45 -9.73
CA ASN A 254 -9.51 -17.71 -10.46
C ASN A 254 -8.34 -17.69 -11.45
N LYS A 255 -8.20 -16.60 -12.22
CA LYS A 255 -7.12 -16.46 -13.19
C LYS A 255 -5.75 -16.53 -12.51
N LEU A 256 -5.58 -15.87 -11.36
CA LEU A 256 -4.35 -15.94 -10.57
C LEU A 256 -4.09 -17.35 -10.04
N ILE A 257 -5.07 -17.95 -9.37
CA ILE A 257 -4.91 -19.25 -8.72
C ILE A 257 -4.65 -20.37 -9.74
N SER A 258 -5.35 -20.33 -10.88
CA SER A 258 -5.23 -21.37 -11.92
C SER A 258 -3.91 -21.35 -12.69
N GLN A 259 -3.14 -20.26 -12.63
CA GLN A 259 -1.80 -20.23 -13.23
C GLN A 259 -0.82 -21.21 -12.57
N GLY A 260 -1.02 -21.52 -11.29
CA GLY A 260 -0.15 -22.45 -10.55
C GLY A 260 1.31 -22.00 -10.38
N THR A 261 1.61 -20.73 -10.71
CA THR A 261 2.96 -20.15 -10.62
C THR A 261 3.38 -19.78 -9.20
N VAL A 262 2.40 -19.62 -8.31
CA VAL A 262 2.57 -19.40 -6.87
C VAL A 262 1.67 -20.35 -6.10
N GLN A 263 2.08 -20.77 -4.91
CA GLN A 263 1.36 -21.75 -4.10
C GLN A 263 1.21 -21.27 -2.67
N LEU A 264 0.15 -21.71 -1.97
CA LEU A 264 -0.03 -21.41 -0.55
C LEU A 264 1.11 -22.03 0.27
N TYR A 265 1.82 -21.19 1.00
CA TYR A 265 2.92 -21.62 1.87
C TYR A 265 2.38 -22.45 3.04
N ASP A 266 2.93 -23.66 3.21
CA ASP A 266 2.43 -24.59 4.20
C ASP A 266 3.04 -24.36 5.59
N LEU A 267 2.31 -23.65 6.44
CA LEU A 267 2.66 -23.45 7.84
C LEU A 267 2.23 -24.59 8.76
N SER A 268 1.38 -25.51 8.30
CA SER A 268 0.85 -26.60 9.15
C SER A 268 1.94 -27.46 9.79
N ASN A 269 3.09 -27.57 9.11
CA ASN A 269 4.27 -28.30 9.54
C ASN A 269 5.36 -27.41 10.20
N TYR A 270 5.04 -26.12 10.44
CA TYR A 270 6.01 -25.19 11.05
C TYR A 270 6.52 -25.70 12.40
N GLN A 271 7.85 -25.67 12.57
CA GLN A 271 8.50 -26.07 13.81
C GLN A 271 8.56 -24.87 14.77
N ASP A 272 7.99 -24.99 15.96
CA ASP A 272 7.86 -23.91 16.92
C ASP A 272 9.22 -23.30 17.42
N LYS A 273 10.32 -24.02 17.20
CA LYS A 273 11.69 -23.55 17.47
C LYS A 273 12.32 -22.76 16.32
N SER A 274 11.68 -22.75 15.13
CA SER A 274 12.19 -22.03 13.97
C SER A 274 12.20 -20.52 14.20
N THR A 275 13.21 -19.85 13.62
CA THR A 275 13.30 -18.39 13.53
C THR A 275 12.72 -17.84 12.22
N GLN A 276 12.22 -18.71 11.37
CA GLN A 276 11.66 -18.37 10.07
C GLN A 276 10.49 -17.39 10.23
N ARG A 277 10.41 -16.43 9.31
CA ARG A 277 9.32 -15.44 9.21
C ARG A 277 8.37 -15.83 8.10
N PHE A 278 7.17 -15.26 8.13
CA PHE A 278 6.24 -15.39 7.01
C PHE A 278 6.74 -14.56 5.80
N VAL A 279 7.17 -13.34 6.05
CA VAL A 279 7.80 -12.48 5.05
C VAL A 279 9.28 -12.89 4.93
N ASP A 280 9.54 -13.86 4.07
CA ASP A 280 10.84 -14.48 3.85
C ASP A 280 10.98 -14.81 2.35
N GLY A 281 12.17 -14.65 1.79
CA GLY A 281 12.41 -14.92 0.37
C GLY A 281 12.22 -16.39 -0.04
N ALA A 282 12.17 -17.31 0.93
CA ALA A 282 11.84 -18.71 0.70
C ALA A 282 10.33 -19.01 0.68
N ASN A 283 9.48 -18.01 0.98
CA ASN A 283 8.04 -18.17 0.96
C ASN A 283 7.50 -18.07 -0.48
N GLU A 284 7.17 -19.22 -1.06
CA GLU A 284 6.66 -19.35 -2.44
C GLU A 284 5.26 -18.75 -2.66
N GLU A 285 4.59 -18.30 -1.60
CA GLU A 285 3.30 -17.63 -1.67
C GLU A 285 3.41 -16.15 -2.04
N ILE A 286 4.62 -15.56 -1.89
CA ILE A 286 4.84 -14.13 -2.11
C ILE A 286 4.85 -13.81 -3.60
N ILE A 287 3.96 -12.92 -3.99
CA ILE A 287 3.74 -12.46 -5.37
C ILE A 287 4.54 -11.20 -5.69
N PHE A 288 4.54 -10.25 -4.74
CA PHE A 288 5.22 -8.96 -4.91
C PHE A 288 5.69 -8.46 -3.54
N SER A 289 6.95 -8.02 -3.49
CA SER A 289 7.58 -7.51 -2.28
C SER A 289 8.11 -6.10 -2.51
N TYR A 290 7.78 -5.18 -1.63
CA TYR A 290 8.08 -3.76 -1.78
C TYR A 290 8.32 -3.06 -0.45
N GLY A 291 8.71 -1.78 -0.53
CA GLY A 291 8.96 -0.94 0.64
C GLY A 291 10.44 -0.86 1.02
N SER A 292 10.72 -0.24 2.15
CA SER A 292 12.07 -0.08 2.67
C SER A 292 12.15 -0.59 4.10
N GLU A 293 13.15 -1.42 4.38
CA GLU A 293 13.40 -1.93 5.73
C GLU A 293 13.65 -0.81 6.75
N LYS A 294 14.35 0.24 6.33
CA LYS A 294 14.69 1.36 7.21
C LYS A 294 13.49 2.26 7.52
N ALA A 295 12.51 2.29 6.64
CA ALA A 295 11.29 3.08 6.80
C ALA A 295 10.20 2.33 7.58
N TYR A 296 10.33 1.01 7.75
CA TYR A 296 9.31 0.21 8.42
C TYR A 296 9.42 0.35 9.94
N LYS A 297 8.54 1.17 10.52
CA LYS A 297 8.54 1.53 11.94
C LYS A 297 7.54 0.76 12.80
N LEU A 298 6.70 -0.09 12.21
CA LEU A 298 5.65 -0.78 12.95
C LEU A 298 6.19 -1.56 14.16
N SER A 299 7.39 -2.19 14.04
CA SER A 299 8.04 -2.88 15.14
C SER A 299 8.47 -1.96 16.28
N THR A 300 8.64 -0.66 16.03
CA THR A 300 8.96 0.33 17.08
C THR A 300 7.70 0.89 17.73
N ILE A 301 6.60 0.97 17.00
CA ILE A 301 5.31 1.45 17.47
C ILE A 301 4.57 0.33 18.23
N ILE A 302 4.58 -0.90 17.69
CA ILE A 302 3.94 -2.08 18.29
C ILE A 302 5.04 -3.00 18.83
N SER A 303 5.33 -2.93 20.12
CA SER A 303 6.44 -3.67 20.74
C SER A 303 6.09 -4.27 22.08
N ALA A 304 6.24 -5.58 22.20
CA ALA A 304 6.07 -6.29 23.49
C ALA A 304 7.23 -6.07 24.47
N ARG A 305 8.41 -5.65 23.99
CA ARG A 305 9.65 -5.59 24.77
C ARG A 305 10.04 -4.20 25.28
N ASN A 306 9.37 -3.16 24.79
CA ASN A 306 9.75 -1.81 25.21
C ASN A 306 9.44 -1.62 26.71
N THR A 307 10.46 -1.72 27.54
CA THR A 307 10.36 -1.56 29.01
C THR A 307 10.50 -0.11 29.44
N THR A 308 10.82 0.80 28.51
CA THR A 308 11.25 2.16 28.83
C THR A 308 10.35 3.25 28.27
N LYS A 309 9.51 2.91 27.28
CA LYS A 309 8.56 3.84 26.65
C LYS A 309 7.21 3.13 26.55
N GLY A 310 6.12 3.86 26.59
CA GLY A 310 4.81 3.33 26.23
C GLY A 310 4.81 2.91 24.75
N CYS A 311 4.03 1.92 24.44
CA CYS A 311 3.89 1.41 23.08
C CYS A 311 2.51 0.79 22.87
N TYR A 312 2.20 0.46 21.64
CA TYR A 312 1.11 -0.44 21.36
C TYR A 312 1.60 -1.89 21.42
N ILE A 313 0.65 -2.78 21.60
CA ILE A 313 0.80 -4.23 21.49
C ILE A 313 -0.25 -4.75 20.51
N VAL A 314 -0.04 -5.97 20.03
CA VAL A 314 -1.11 -6.68 19.32
C VAL A 314 -2.32 -6.81 20.25
N SER A 315 -3.51 -6.50 19.73
CA SER A 315 -4.76 -6.61 20.48
C SER A 315 -4.91 -8.04 21.06
N PRO A 316 -5.20 -8.18 22.36
CA PRO A 316 -5.49 -9.49 22.95
C PRO A 316 -6.66 -10.20 22.25
N GLU A 317 -7.64 -9.45 21.74
CA GLU A 317 -8.78 -9.97 21.01
C GLU A 317 -8.34 -10.65 19.70
N LEU A 318 -7.44 -10.01 18.94
CA LEU A 318 -6.86 -10.63 17.75
C LEU A 318 -6.09 -11.91 18.11
N LEU A 319 -5.28 -11.87 19.17
CA LEU A 319 -4.49 -13.03 19.58
C LEU A 319 -5.36 -14.24 20.00
N LYS A 320 -6.52 -14.00 20.60
CA LYS A 320 -7.48 -15.05 20.99
C LYS A 320 -8.18 -15.71 19.80
N MET A 321 -8.17 -15.09 18.62
CA MET A 321 -8.79 -15.67 17.41
C MET A 321 -8.01 -16.87 16.86
N TYR A 322 -6.75 -17.06 17.24
CA TYR A 322 -5.92 -18.16 16.76
C TYR A 322 -6.08 -19.37 17.68
N GLU A 323 -6.59 -20.47 17.14
CA GLU A 323 -6.71 -21.75 17.84
C GLU A 323 -5.33 -22.28 18.25
N PRO A 324 -5.23 -23.16 19.25
CA PRO A 324 -3.93 -23.68 19.73
C PRO A 324 -3.05 -24.30 18.64
N ASN A 325 -3.67 -24.91 17.61
CA ASN A 325 -2.98 -25.55 16.49
C ASN A 325 -2.74 -24.63 15.29
N ASP A 326 -3.24 -23.38 15.34
CA ASP A 326 -3.00 -22.38 14.28
C ASP A 326 -1.55 -21.88 14.35
N LYS A 327 -0.74 -22.30 13.38
CA LYS A 327 0.68 -22.01 13.36
C LYS A 327 1.00 -20.53 13.11
N ARG A 328 0.07 -19.77 12.56
CA ARG A 328 0.21 -18.31 12.40
C ARG A 328 0.45 -17.62 13.73
N ARG A 329 -0.15 -18.10 14.84
CA ARG A 329 0.08 -17.54 16.17
C ARG A 329 1.57 -17.49 16.53
N ASN A 330 2.34 -18.51 16.13
CA ASN A 330 3.77 -18.64 16.42
C ASN A 330 4.67 -17.98 15.36
N VAL A 331 4.19 -17.83 14.13
CA VAL A 331 4.93 -17.23 13.02
C VAL A 331 4.72 -15.72 12.95
N PHE A 332 3.48 -15.26 13.21
CA PHE A 332 3.09 -13.86 13.04
C PHE A 332 3.39 -12.99 14.27
N PHE A 333 3.57 -13.58 15.45
CA PHE A 333 3.70 -12.84 16.69
C PHE A 333 4.84 -13.30 17.58
N TYR A 334 5.36 -12.36 18.37
CA TYR A 334 6.39 -12.62 19.39
C TYR A 334 6.06 -11.86 20.70
N PRO A 335 6.21 -12.46 21.87
CA PRO A 335 6.49 -13.88 22.10
C PRO A 335 5.37 -14.80 21.58
N LYS A 336 5.71 -16.04 21.30
CA LYS A 336 4.80 -17.06 20.72
C LYS A 336 3.61 -17.41 21.63
N ALA A 337 3.72 -17.15 22.92
CA ALA A 337 2.68 -17.36 23.91
C ALA A 337 2.34 -16.07 24.68
N GLY A 338 1.17 -16.01 25.33
CA GLY A 338 0.68 -14.87 26.08
C GLY A 338 -0.08 -13.85 25.24
N LEU A 339 -0.65 -12.84 25.92
CA LEU A 339 -1.48 -11.79 25.31
C LEU A 339 -0.75 -10.46 25.15
N ILE A 340 0.54 -10.40 25.48
CA ILE A 340 1.39 -9.24 25.23
C ILE A 340 2.36 -9.62 24.14
N ALA A 341 2.07 -9.22 22.91
CA ALA A 341 2.83 -9.60 21.73
C ALA A 341 3.01 -8.41 20.77
N LYS A 342 3.99 -8.54 19.88
CA LYS A 342 4.22 -7.66 18.75
C LYS A 342 4.14 -8.43 17.45
N PRO A 343 3.91 -7.77 16.30
CA PRO A 343 4.03 -8.39 14.99
C PRO A 343 5.43 -8.97 14.78
N TYR A 344 5.50 -10.14 14.12
CA TYR A 344 6.73 -10.88 13.89
C TYR A 344 6.77 -11.53 12.51
N LYS A 345 5.84 -11.16 11.63
CA LYS A 345 5.74 -11.69 10.26
C LYS A 345 7.00 -11.45 9.43
N TYR A 346 7.72 -10.38 9.69
CA TYR A 346 8.89 -9.88 8.97
C TYR A 346 10.08 -9.68 9.90
N TYR A 347 11.26 -9.52 9.33
CA TYR A 347 12.47 -9.22 10.08
C TYR A 347 12.49 -7.76 10.55
N GLU A 348 12.96 -7.51 11.77
CA GLU A 348 13.04 -6.15 12.35
C GLU A 348 14.22 -5.34 11.80
N TYR A 349 15.29 -6.03 11.41
CA TYR A 349 16.55 -5.43 10.98
C TYR A 349 17.10 -6.22 9.79
N GLY A 350 16.82 -5.73 8.61
CA GLY A 350 17.34 -6.31 7.39
C GLY A 350 16.78 -7.69 7.10
N SER A 351 15.87 -7.75 6.17
CA SER A 351 15.44 -9.03 5.67
C SER A 351 16.50 -9.57 4.74
N LYS A 352 16.74 -10.84 4.86
CA LYS A 352 17.57 -11.54 3.91
C LYS A 352 16.81 -11.63 2.59
N ASN A 353 17.04 -10.66 1.70
CA ASN A 353 16.59 -10.67 0.32
C ASN A 353 15.06 -10.47 0.08
N ILE A 354 14.35 -9.75 0.95
CA ILE A 354 12.93 -9.42 0.73
C ILE A 354 12.57 -8.10 1.43
N TYR A 355 11.57 -7.37 0.91
CA TYR A 355 11.04 -6.16 1.51
C TYR A 355 9.88 -6.45 2.46
N PRO A 356 9.58 -5.56 3.43
CA PRO A 356 8.63 -5.84 4.50
C PRO A 356 7.16 -5.90 4.06
N CYS A 357 6.80 -5.21 2.99
CA CYS A 357 5.44 -5.20 2.48
C CYS A 357 5.29 -6.20 1.35
N ILE A 358 4.21 -6.97 1.35
CA ILE A 358 4.00 -8.05 0.40
C ILE A 358 2.57 -8.08 -0.15
N PHE A 359 2.46 -8.61 -1.38
CA PHE A 359 1.24 -9.22 -1.90
C PHE A 359 1.45 -10.72 -1.90
N HIS A 360 0.47 -11.49 -1.45
CA HIS A 360 0.58 -12.94 -1.36
C HIS A 360 -0.72 -13.67 -1.71
N LEU A 361 -0.60 -14.93 -2.10
CA LEU A 361 -1.67 -15.69 -2.73
C LEU A 361 -2.90 -15.93 -1.84
N SER A 362 -2.71 -16.04 -0.52
CA SER A 362 -3.84 -16.26 0.40
C SER A 362 -4.89 -15.15 0.33
N GLU A 363 -4.49 -13.92 0.00
CA GLU A 363 -5.46 -12.85 -0.24
C GLU A 363 -6.40 -13.16 -1.42
N ALA A 364 -5.91 -13.81 -2.50
CA ALA A 364 -6.75 -14.18 -3.62
C ALA A 364 -7.83 -15.20 -3.22
N TYR A 365 -7.49 -16.18 -2.40
CA TYR A 365 -8.46 -17.12 -1.82
C TYR A 365 -9.50 -16.41 -0.94
N LEU A 366 -9.06 -15.47 -0.11
CA LEU A 366 -9.95 -14.70 0.76
C LEU A 366 -10.84 -13.73 -0.02
N ASN A 367 -10.33 -13.07 -1.07
CA ASN A 367 -11.13 -12.23 -1.95
C ASN A 367 -12.20 -13.06 -2.67
N ARG A 368 -11.85 -14.25 -3.17
CA ARG A 368 -12.75 -15.14 -3.86
C ARG A 368 -13.80 -15.73 -2.92
N ALA A 369 -13.39 -16.16 -1.73
CA ALA A 369 -14.30 -16.66 -0.71
C ALA A 369 -15.34 -15.62 -0.29
N GLU A 370 -14.90 -14.37 -0.07
CA GLU A 370 -15.81 -13.28 0.26
C GLU A 370 -16.77 -12.98 -0.89
N ALA A 371 -16.28 -12.93 -2.12
CA ALA A 371 -17.12 -12.71 -3.30
C ALA A 371 -18.13 -13.86 -3.49
N TYR A 372 -17.75 -15.12 -3.26
CA TYR A 372 -18.68 -16.26 -3.32
C TYR A 372 -19.79 -16.15 -2.27
N VAL A 373 -19.46 -15.80 -1.03
CA VAL A 373 -20.47 -15.69 0.03
C VAL A 373 -21.42 -14.52 -0.19
N GLU A 374 -20.93 -13.41 -0.73
CA GLU A 374 -21.78 -12.25 -1.11
C GLU A 374 -22.75 -12.59 -2.29
N MET A 375 -22.39 -13.60 -3.11
CA MET A 375 -23.24 -14.14 -4.17
C MET A 375 -24.10 -15.34 -3.73
N GLY A 376 -24.10 -15.69 -2.45
CA GLY A 376 -24.85 -16.85 -1.91
C GLY A 376 -24.26 -18.22 -2.29
N GLN A 377 -23.02 -18.28 -2.81
CA GLN A 377 -22.33 -19.52 -3.18
C GLN A 377 -21.53 -20.07 -2.00
N THR A 378 -22.22 -20.35 -0.89
CA THR A 378 -21.62 -20.67 0.42
C THR A 378 -20.64 -21.84 0.37
N GLU A 379 -20.97 -22.90 -0.33
CA GLU A 379 -20.11 -24.10 -0.40
C GLU A 379 -18.73 -23.76 -1.03
N LYS A 380 -18.72 -23.02 -2.14
CA LYS A 380 -17.47 -22.59 -2.79
C LYS A 380 -16.63 -21.67 -1.90
N ALA A 381 -17.30 -20.76 -1.17
CA ALA A 381 -16.64 -19.89 -0.22
C ALA A 381 -15.98 -20.67 0.92
N VAL A 382 -16.67 -21.70 1.44
CA VAL A 382 -16.15 -22.58 2.48
C VAL A 382 -15.02 -23.48 1.96
N ASP A 383 -15.05 -23.89 0.70
CA ASP A 383 -13.94 -24.61 0.07
C ASP A 383 -12.64 -23.82 0.03
N ASP A 384 -12.72 -22.52 -0.31
CA ASP A 384 -11.55 -21.62 -0.26
C ASP A 384 -11.04 -21.43 1.16
N LEU A 385 -11.95 -21.21 2.12
CA LEU A 385 -11.63 -21.11 3.54
C LEU A 385 -10.93 -22.36 4.06
N ASN A 386 -11.46 -23.54 3.75
CA ASN A 386 -10.86 -24.84 4.10
C ASN A 386 -9.48 -25.03 3.47
N THR A 387 -9.31 -24.61 2.23
CA THR A 387 -8.04 -24.72 1.51
C THR A 387 -6.95 -23.89 2.18
N LEU A 388 -7.27 -22.66 2.59
CA LEU A 388 -6.34 -21.80 3.32
C LEU A 388 -6.04 -22.37 4.71
N ARG A 389 -7.06 -22.74 5.49
CA ARG A 389 -6.92 -23.26 6.86
C ARG A 389 -6.08 -24.53 6.93
N ALA A 390 -6.24 -25.41 5.96
CA ALA A 390 -5.41 -26.63 5.86
C ALA A 390 -3.91 -26.33 5.77
N LYS A 391 -3.53 -25.17 5.24
CA LYS A 391 -2.15 -24.70 5.14
C LYS A 391 -1.67 -23.89 6.35
N ARG A 392 -2.54 -23.61 7.31
CA ARG A 392 -2.26 -22.77 8.47
C ARG A 392 -2.37 -23.51 9.80
N ILE A 393 -3.27 -24.49 9.88
CA ILE A 393 -3.65 -25.16 11.12
C ILE A 393 -3.17 -26.62 11.10
N LYS A 394 -2.37 -27.00 12.09
CA LYS A 394 -1.88 -28.38 12.21
C LYS A 394 -3.03 -29.33 12.50
N GLY A 395 -3.15 -30.40 11.69
CA GLY A 395 -4.21 -31.41 11.86
C GLY A 395 -5.60 -30.87 11.54
N TYR A 396 -5.70 -29.88 10.64
CA TYR A 396 -6.98 -29.30 10.24
C TYR A 396 -7.92 -30.32 9.61
N THR A 397 -9.16 -30.33 10.07
CA THR A 397 -10.25 -31.11 9.46
C THR A 397 -11.17 -30.14 8.72
N ARG A 398 -11.48 -30.43 7.45
CA ARG A 398 -12.38 -29.58 6.64
C ARG A 398 -13.74 -29.44 7.31
N GLU A 399 -14.21 -28.22 7.37
CA GLU A 399 -15.51 -27.86 7.94
C GLU A 399 -16.57 -27.80 6.84
N THR A 400 -17.83 -28.10 7.21
CA THR A 400 -19.02 -27.89 6.38
C THR A 400 -19.86 -26.79 7.01
N ILE A 401 -20.09 -25.71 6.28
CA ILE A 401 -20.90 -24.58 6.75
C ILE A 401 -21.94 -24.28 5.67
N HIS A 402 -23.19 -24.43 6.00
CA HIS A 402 -24.32 -24.18 5.08
C HIS A 402 -24.93 -22.80 5.26
N ASP A 403 -24.84 -22.23 6.45
CA ASP A 403 -25.39 -20.90 6.72
C ASP A 403 -24.44 -19.82 6.14
N ASN A 404 -24.98 -19.02 5.22
CA ASN A 404 -24.22 -17.99 4.52
C ASN A 404 -23.70 -16.89 5.45
N LYS A 405 -24.45 -16.53 6.51
CA LYS A 405 -24.03 -15.51 7.48
C LYS A 405 -22.88 -16.02 8.35
N VAL A 406 -22.95 -17.29 8.76
CA VAL A 406 -21.89 -17.95 9.51
C VAL A 406 -20.63 -18.03 8.64
N ALA A 407 -20.74 -18.43 7.38
CA ALA A 407 -19.62 -18.47 6.44
C ALA A 407 -19.00 -17.09 6.24
N SER A 408 -19.81 -16.04 6.01
CA SER A 408 -19.35 -14.66 5.87
C SER A 408 -18.56 -14.20 7.10
N HIS A 409 -19.08 -14.45 8.29
CA HIS A 409 -18.39 -14.10 9.54
C HIS A 409 -17.05 -14.83 9.68
N GLN A 410 -17.01 -16.12 9.37
CA GLN A 410 -15.77 -16.90 9.44
C GLN A 410 -14.74 -16.46 8.41
N ILE A 411 -15.15 -16.12 7.18
CA ILE A 411 -14.26 -15.61 6.13
C ILE A 411 -13.66 -14.24 6.53
N ARG A 412 -14.48 -13.33 7.08
CA ARG A 412 -13.99 -12.03 7.58
C ARG A 412 -13.02 -12.20 8.74
N ASN A 413 -13.26 -13.14 9.65
CA ASN A 413 -12.34 -13.47 10.73
C ASN A 413 -11.04 -14.09 10.20
N GLU A 414 -11.13 -14.98 9.21
CA GLU A 414 -9.96 -15.60 8.60
C GLU A 414 -9.11 -14.54 7.88
N ARG A 415 -9.77 -13.59 7.15
CA ARG A 415 -9.10 -12.46 6.51
C ARG A 415 -8.37 -11.58 7.54
N ARG A 416 -9.00 -11.27 8.67
CA ARG A 416 -8.36 -10.52 9.76
C ARG A 416 -7.14 -11.26 10.30
N LYS A 417 -7.24 -12.58 10.54
CA LYS A 417 -6.11 -13.41 11.02
C LYS A 417 -4.96 -13.44 10.00
N GLU A 418 -5.27 -13.62 8.73
CA GLU A 418 -4.27 -13.81 7.67
C GLU A 418 -3.55 -12.51 7.32
N LEU A 419 -4.30 -11.42 7.10
CA LEU A 419 -3.79 -10.15 6.57
C LEU A 419 -3.51 -9.10 7.66
N CYS A 420 -3.45 -9.49 8.96
CA CYS A 420 -3.17 -8.56 10.05
C CYS A 420 -1.79 -7.90 9.86
N PHE A 421 -1.72 -6.62 10.18
CA PHE A 421 -0.50 -5.79 10.08
C PHE A 421 0.08 -5.69 8.66
N GLU A 422 -0.79 -5.71 7.66
CA GLU A 422 -0.45 -5.49 6.26
C GLU A 422 -1.26 -4.32 5.64
N GLY A 423 -1.83 -3.46 6.49
CA GLY A 423 -2.62 -2.29 6.08
C GLY A 423 -4.04 -2.61 5.58
N HIS A 424 -4.48 -3.87 5.66
CA HIS A 424 -5.81 -4.26 5.16
C HIS A 424 -6.95 -3.94 6.12
N ARG A 425 -6.73 -4.08 7.44
CA ARG A 425 -7.80 -4.06 8.44
C ARG A 425 -8.63 -2.77 8.42
N TRP A 426 -7.99 -1.60 8.30
CA TRP A 426 -8.70 -0.33 8.23
C TRP A 426 -9.63 -0.25 7.03
N TYR A 427 -9.17 -0.66 5.86
CA TYR A 427 -9.95 -0.67 4.63
C TYR A 427 -11.10 -1.70 4.69
N ASP A 428 -10.87 -2.86 5.31
CA ASP A 428 -11.89 -3.88 5.53
C ASP A 428 -13.00 -3.39 6.48
N LEU A 429 -12.65 -2.76 7.60
CA LEU A 429 -13.63 -2.15 8.52
C LEU A 429 -14.50 -1.11 7.81
N ARG A 430 -13.91 -0.27 6.97
CA ARG A 430 -14.63 0.75 6.22
C ARG A 430 -15.64 0.15 5.24
N ARG A 431 -15.24 -0.82 4.44
CA ARG A 431 -16.14 -1.46 3.46
C ARG A 431 -17.17 -2.41 4.07
N TRP A 432 -16.96 -2.86 5.30
CA TRP A 432 -17.90 -3.67 6.07
C TRP A 432 -18.86 -2.87 6.94
N GLY A 433 -19.02 -1.60 6.69
CA GLY A 433 -20.03 -0.74 7.32
C GLY A 433 -19.53 0.04 8.52
N CYS A 434 -18.24 0.37 8.56
CA CYS A 434 -17.68 1.29 9.54
C CYS A 434 -18.16 1.00 10.98
N PRO A 435 -17.87 -0.17 11.58
CA PRO A 435 -18.40 -0.56 12.89
C PRO A 435 -17.90 0.36 14.00
N GLU A 436 -18.53 0.32 15.17
CA GLU A 436 -18.00 1.01 16.34
C GLU A 436 -16.66 0.41 16.79
N LEU A 437 -15.67 1.28 17.06
CA LEU A 437 -14.38 0.90 17.63
C LEU A 437 -14.14 1.64 18.94
N ARG A 438 -13.37 1.02 19.84
CA ARG A 438 -13.01 1.59 21.14
C ARG A 438 -11.53 1.41 21.41
N HIS A 439 -10.86 2.51 21.77
CA HIS A 439 -9.48 2.50 22.23
C HIS A 439 -9.39 3.15 23.61
N VAL A 440 -8.44 2.69 24.40
CA VAL A 440 -8.10 3.31 25.68
C VAL A 440 -6.72 3.90 25.57
N TYR A 441 -6.55 5.14 26.01
CA TYR A 441 -5.26 5.83 26.07
C TYR A 441 -5.02 6.39 27.47
N SER A 442 -3.83 6.15 27.99
CA SER A 442 -3.37 6.67 29.28
C SER A 442 -2.33 7.75 29.03
N SER A 443 -2.64 8.99 29.39
CA SER A 443 -1.71 10.13 29.27
C SER A 443 -0.59 10.09 30.29
N SER A 444 -0.78 9.34 31.39
CA SER A 444 0.20 9.12 32.44
C SER A 444 0.17 7.67 32.91
N ASP A 445 1.15 7.35 33.78
CA ASP A 445 1.24 6.03 34.42
C ASP A 445 0.13 5.78 35.48
N VAL A 446 -0.74 6.75 35.68
CA VAL A 446 -1.81 6.67 36.68
C VAL A 446 -3.06 6.09 36.07
N ALA A 447 -3.52 4.96 36.56
CA ALA A 447 -4.70 4.27 36.02
C ALA A 447 -5.97 5.13 36.01
N SER A 448 -6.08 6.13 36.88
CA SER A 448 -7.20 7.07 36.94
C SER A 448 -7.27 8.08 35.77
N GLU A 449 -6.19 8.21 34.99
CA GLU A 449 -6.12 9.11 33.83
C GLU A 449 -6.37 8.38 32.48
N ARG A 450 -6.84 7.15 32.54
CA ARG A 450 -7.24 6.41 31.36
C ARG A 450 -8.49 7.01 30.74
N LYS A 451 -8.39 7.37 29.47
CA LYS A 451 -9.51 7.90 28.69
C LYS A 451 -9.89 6.90 27.60
N GLU A 452 -11.19 6.63 27.49
CA GLU A 452 -11.74 5.86 26.38
C GLU A 452 -12.05 6.81 25.23
N TYR A 453 -11.65 6.41 24.03
CA TYR A 453 -11.99 7.03 22.77
C TYR A 453 -12.89 6.08 21.98
N VAL A 454 -13.97 6.62 21.42
CA VAL A 454 -14.95 5.85 20.66
C VAL A 454 -15.07 6.42 19.26
N LEU A 455 -14.83 5.56 18.27
CA LEU A 455 -15.20 5.80 16.89
C LEU A 455 -16.56 5.13 16.69
N LYS A 456 -17.63 5.93 16.58
CA LYS A 456 -18.99 5.41 16.45
C LYS A 456 -19.20 4.72 15.10
N GLN A 457 -20.22 3.89 15.00
CA GLN A 457 -20.62 3.31 13.73
C GLN A 457 -20.93 4.41 12.71
N ASN A 458 -20.41 4.27 11.49
CA ASN A 458 -20.55 5.24 10.39
C ASN A 458 -20.01 6.65 10.70
N ASP A 459 -19.07 6.78 11.65
CA ASP A 459 -18.44 8.06 11.97
C ASP A 459 -17.66 8.59 10.76
N SER A 460 -17.76 9.92 10.53
CA SER A 460 -17.03 10.57 9.42
C SER A 460 -15.51 10.41 9.50
N ARG A 461 -14.96 10.21 10.69
CA ARG A 461 -13.53 9.99 10.93
C ARG A 461 -12.99 8.65 10.41
N TYR A 462 -13.87 7.78 9.91
CA TYR A 462 -13.43 6.63 9.10
C TYR A 462 -12.81 7.06 7.77
N THR A 463 -13.05 8.30 7.32
CA THR A 463 -12.36 8.92 6.19
C THR A 463 -11.35 9.91 6.73
N LEU A 464 -10.06 9.65 6.51
CA LEU A 464 -9.03 10.57 6.97
C LEU A 464 -9.07 11.86 6.13
N PRO A 465 -8.83 13.01 6.75
CA PRO A 465 -8.70 14.26 5.99
C PRO A 465 -7.48 14.19 5.07
N VAL A 466 -7.54 14.85 3.92
CA VAL A 466 -6.34 15.09 3.10
C VAL A 466 -5.28 15.77 3.98
N PRO A 467 -3.99 15.43 3.85
CA PRO A 467 -2.95 15.98 4.71
C PRO A 467 -2.97 17.51 4.82
N ARG A 468 -2.67 18.00 6.00
CA ARG A 468 -2.75 19.44 6.32
C ARG A 468 -1.94 20.31 5.36
N ALA A 469 -0.74 19.86 4.99
CA ALA A 469 0.12 20.57 4.03
C ALA A 469 -0.61 20.78 2.69
N GLU A 470 -1.23 19.74 2.16
CA GLU A 470 -1.97 19.76 0.89
C GLU A 470 -3.22 20.63 0.96
N ARG A 471 -4.00 20.52 2.03
CA ARG A 471 -5.19 21.38 2.26
C ARG A 471 -4.85 22.87 2.36
N ASN A 472 -3.65 23.21 2.80
CA ASN A 472 -3.17 24.58 2.87
C ASN A 472 -2.74 25.11 1.50
N MET A 473 -2.20 24.26 0.62
CA MET A 473 -1.77 24.63 -0.73
C MET A 473 -2.91 24.56 -1.76
N ASN A 474 -3.81 23.61 -1.62
CA ASN A 474 -4.94 23.42 -2.53
C ASN A 474 -6.29 23.56 -1.80
N TYR A 475 -6.96 24.66 -2.07
CA TYR A 475 -8.22 25.00 -1.41
C TYR A 475 -9.37 24.03 -1.73
N ASN A 476 -9.34 23.41 -2.92
CA ASN A 476 -10.36 22.46 -3.39
C ASN A 476 -10.29 21.10 -2.66
N LEU A 477 -9.27 20.90 -1.81
CA LEU A 477 -9.08 19.65 -1.05
C LEU A 477 -9.61 19.73 0.40
N LYS A 478 -10.15 20.87 0.80
CA LYS A 478 -10.74 21.07 2.15
C LYS A 478 -12.03 20.30 2.33
#